data_5757e6644a8a658e7a0c5033338e61ef
#
_entry.id   5757e6644a8a658e7a0c5033338e61ef
#
_cell.length_a   1.000
_cell.length_b   1.000
_cell.length_c   1.000
_cell.angle_alpha   90.00
_cell.angle_beta   90.00
_cell.angle_gamma   90.00
#
_symmetry.space_group_name_H-M   'P 1'
#
loop_
_entity.id
_entity.type
_entity.pdbx_description
1 polymer ?
#
loop_
_entity_poly.entity_id
_entity_poly.type
_entity_poly.pdbx_seq_one_letter_code
_entity_poly.pdbx_strand_id
1 'polypeptide(L)'
;PADPEKEISLLPSGNIMTDIQYNKRRGYFNFGGGTYLNLNGDLGYHILSTDKDKLNIWFSHRSTNGKVKYIDTDFDKVKAKLNDNLGGLNFKHAFEKLSLDMGIKYGYSAFNYYGLPVYSPESSVTLVPENFDRETNQVNQTIQAKIGVESKEDAPVGYLLDLGYTNFSHKYALSKEQDGPTEHTFDVKFDLNARFGGEQRIGLGGNVEYFNYSLPTMGGQEYLEFENHAEATLSPYYKVSGDNWNLKLGANIMFVTGDNSKFMASPNITADVEVADKTELYLVAGGKLYSNSMYEISQVNRYINPTMELLPSRNYLDGTVGIRSGIAPGFWFDVFGGYKITNDEVFFVPTLLPPSLQGDIFANTSVAMQANAKHAFGGVNLKYSYQQLFDINLKGVYNSWNVDDIEDAYGKPEMELTAGITVRPISQVTASLDYYLATGRKTFLGRPEGEKMKNINELNLTGTYTLNDTFGLYLKLNNVLFQKYELYYGYPMQSFSAMIGVNINF
;
A
#
# COMPACT_ATOMS: atom_id res chain seq x y z
N PRO A 1 -2.58 0.20 -14.19
CA PRO A 1 -1.63 0.84 -13.31
C PRO A 1 -0.91 -0.27 -12.56
N ALA A 2 0.38 -0.43 -12.87
CA ALA A 2 1.23 -1.21 -12.02
C ALA A 2 1.37 -0.37 -10.75
N ASP A 3 0.62 -0.73 -9.75
CA ASP A 3 0.78 -0.18 -8.42
C ASP A 3 1.99 -0.87 -7.81
N PRO A 4 3.14 -0.20 -7.69
CA PRO A 4 4.29 -0.76 -6.99
C PRO A 4 4.17 -0.57 -5.49
N GLU A 5 3.12 0.02 -5.01
CA GLU A 5 2.77 0.04 -3.60
C GLU A 5 2.29 -1.34 -3.17
N LYS A 6 3.18 -2.31 -3.28
CA LYS A 6 3.12 -3.39 -2.34
C LYS A 6 3.46 -2.79 -1.00
N GLU A 7 2.43 -2.51 -0.24
CA GLU A 7 2.55 -2.60 1.19
C GLU A 7 3.26 -3.92 1.49
N ILE A 8 4.54 -3.84 1.76
CA ILE A 8 5.21 -4.86 2.54
C ILE A 8 4.78 -4.58 3.99
N SER A 9 3.52 -4.30 4.16
CA SER A 9 2.83 -4.38 5.41
C SER A 9 2.57 -5.84 5.60
N LEU A 10 3.17 -6.44 6.64
CA LEU A 10 2.83 -7.77 7.09
C LEU A 10 2.25 -8.59 5.94
N LEU A 11 3.03 -9.50 5.41
CA LEU A 11 2.68 -10.40 4.29
C LEU A 11 1.20 -10.29 3.95
N PRO A 12 0.80 -9.81 2.78
CA PRO A 12 -0.60 -9.80 2.47
C PRO A 12 -1.10 -11.18 2.85
N SER A 13 -2.02 -11.23 3.79
CA SER A 13 -2.74 -12.46 4.04
C SER A 13 -3.19 -12.89 2.66
N GLY A 14 -2.53 -13.91 2.12
CA GLY A 14 -2.70 -14.27 0.73
C GLY A 14 -4.17 -14.18 0.48
N ASN A 15 -4.58 -13.32 -0.45
CA ASN A 15 -5.96 -13.28 -0.82
C ASN A 15 -6.30 -14.72 -1.15
N ILE A 16 -6.94 -15.39 -0.23
CA ILE A 16 -7.70 -16.57 -0.56
C ILE A 16 -8.86 -15.98 -1.35
N MET A 17 -8.60 -15.59 -2.57
CA MET A 17 -9.61 -15.56 -3.58
C MET A 17 -9.89 -17.04 -3.86
N THR A 18 -10.61 -17.66 -2.95
CA THR A 18 -11.55 -18.66 -3.40
C THR A 18 -12.33 -17.96 -4.49
N ASP A 19 -12.29 -18.47 -5.72
CA ASP A 19 -13.31 -18.15 -6.71
C ASP A 19 -14.65 -18.29 -5.95
N ILE A 20 -15.16 -17.17 -5.50
CA ILE A 20 -16.46 -17.12 -4.87
C ILE A 20 -17.39 -17.28 -6.05
N GLN A 21 -17.66 -18.53 -6.43
CA GLN A 21 -18.84 -18.83 -7.23
C GLN A 21 -19.97 -18.15 -6.50
N TYR A 22 -20.76 -17.39 -7.22
CA TYR A 22 -21.98 -16.71 -6.78
C TYR A 22 -22.90 -17.72 -6.08
N ASN A 23 -22.57 -17.98 -4.83
CA ASN A 23 -23.33 -18.86 -3.99
C ASN A 23 -24.38 -18.02 -3.27
N LYS A 24 -25.59 -18.52 -3.09
CA LYS A 24 -26.71 -17.89 -2.36
C LYS A 24 -26.40 -17.55 -0.90
N ARG A 25 -25.14 -17.66 -0.50
CA ARG A 25 -24.66 -17.47 0.86
C ARG A 25 -24.37 -16.00 1.12
N ARG A 26 -24.83 -15.54 2.26
CA ARG A 26 -24.77 -14.13 2.61
C ARG A 26 -23.52 -13.73 3.38
N GLY A 27 -22.80 -14.70 3.95
CA GLY A 27 -21.69 -14.39 4.82
C GLY A 27 -20.52 -15.35 4.68
N TYR A 28 -19.39 -14.90 5.15
CA TYR A 28 -18.17 -15.71 5.33
C TYR A 28 -17.51 -15.40 6.66
N PHE A 29 -16.84 -16.39 7.20
CA PHE A 29 -15.96 -16.26 8.36
C PHE A 29 -14.71 -17.07 8.11
N ASN A 30 -13.56 -16.42 8.23
CA ASN A 30 -12.23 -17.04 8.14
C ASN A 30 -11.52 -16.84 9.48
N PHE A 31 -10.91 -17.88 10.01
CA PHE A 31 -10.12 -17.78 11.22
C PHE A 31 -8.90 -18.72 11.14
N GLY A 32 -7.74 -18.20 11.54
CA GLY A 32 -6.51 -18.98 11.62
C GLY A 32 -5.64 -18.56 12.76
N GLY A 33 -4.88 -19.51 13.25
CA GLY A 33 -3.90 -19.31 14.32
C GLY A 33 -2.59 -20.03 14.00
N GLY A 34 -1.49 -19.50 14.49
CA GLY A 34 -0.17 -20.03 14.17
C GLY A 34 0.94 -19.65 15.11
N THR A 35 2.16 -19.93 14.66
CA THR A 35 3.40 -19.59 15.38
C THR A 35 3.49 -18.08 15.60
N TYR A 36 4.33 -17.64 16.54
CA TYR A 36 4.45 -16.25 16.99
C TYR A 36 3.16 -15.64 17.53
N LEU A 37 2.20 -16.48 17.94
CA LEU A 37 0.83 -16.08 18.28
C LEU A 37 0.16 -15.28 17.15
N ASN A 38 0.43 -15.63 15.91
CA ASN A 38 -0.25 -15.04 14.76
C ASN A 38 -1.70 -15.50 14.77
N LEU A 39 -2.62 -14.52 14.76
CA LEU A 39 -4.06 -14.74 14.63
C LEU A 39 -4.59 -13.91 13.48
N ASN A 40 -5.35 -14.55 12.60
CA ASN A 40 -6.07 -13.91 11.51
C ASN A 40 -7.55 -14.21 11.63
N GLY A 41 -8.40 -13.20 11.45
CA GLY A 41 -9.84 -13.36 11.42
C GLY A 41 -10.46 -12.41 10.41
N ASP A 42 -11.37 -12.92 9.59
CA ASP A 42 -12.13 -12.10 8.65
C ASP A 42 -13.60 -12.52 8.71
N LEU A 43 -14.48 -11.54 8.73
CA LEU A 43 -15.92 -11.70 8.70
C LEU A 43 -16.53 -10.75 7.68
N GLY A 44 -17.45 -11.23 6.88
CA GLY A 44 -18.26 -10.40 6.02
C GLY A 44 -19.67 -10.92 5.93
N TYR A 45 -20.64 -10.01 5.83
CA TYR A 45 -22.05 -10.36 5.72
C TYR A 45 -22.82 -9.35 4.87
N HIS A 46 -23.60 -9.86 3.92
CA HIS A 46 -24.54 -9.09 3.11
C HIS A 46 -25.88 -8.98 3.84
N ILE A 47 -26.10 -7.84 4.51
CA ILE A 47 -27.37 -7.56 5.21
C ILE A 47 -28.50 -7.39 4.20
N LEU A 48 -28.24 -6.62 3.14
CA LEU A 48 -29.12 -6.46 1.98
C LEU A 48 -28.36 -6.82 0.71
N SER A 49 -29.01 -7.57 -0.16
CA SER A 49 -28.51 -7.93 -1.48
C SER A 49 -29.68 -8.07 -2.44
N THR A 50 -30.16 -6.94 -2.94
CA THR A 50 -31.22 -6.84 -3.95
C THR A 50 -30.63 -6.26 -5.24
N ASP A 51 -31.42 -6.17 -6.29
CA ASP A 51 -30.99 -5.53 -7.54
C ASP A 51 -30.71 -4.04 -7.38
N LYS A 52 -31.34 -3.38 -6.39
CA LYS A 52 -31.19 -1.94 -6.13
C LYS A 52 -30.35 -1.64 -4.91
N ASP A 53 -30.45 -2.45 -3.85
CA ASP A 53 -29.84 -2.17 -2.56
C ASP A 53 -28.79 -3.23 -2.21
N LYS A 54 -27.61 -2.76 -1.81
CA LYS A 54 -26.56 -3.60 -1.24
C LYS A 54 -26.09 -2.96 0.06
N LEU A 55 -26.16 -3.72 1.14
CA LEU A 55 -25.65 -3.31 2.45
C LEU A 55 -24.77 -4.42 2.99
N ASN A 56 -23.49 -4.11 3.18
CA ASN A 56 -22.47 -5.04 3.64
C ASN A 56 -21.85 -4.56 4.94
N ILE A 57 -21.61 -5.48 5.84
CA ILE A 57 -20.75 -5.28 7.01
C ILE A 57 -19.57 -6.24 6.93
N TRP A 58 -18.40 -5.78 7.32
CA TRP A 58 -17.20 -6.59 7.31
C TRP A 58 -16.25 -6.22 8.45
N PHE A 59 -15.44 -7.18 8.85
CA PHE A 59 -14.42 -7.01 9.88
C PHE A 59 -13.19 -7.86 9.54
N SER A 60 -12.01 -7.33 9.83
CA SER A 60 -10.72 -8.01 9.67
C SER A 60 -9.86 -7.82 10.91
N HIS A 61 -9.23 -8.88 11.37
CA HIS A 61 -8.30 -8.90 12.48
C HIS A 61 -6.99 -9.56 12.08
N ARG A 62 -5.88 -8.92 12.46
CA ARG A 62 -4.53 -9.46 12.32
C ARG A 62 -3.76 -9.14 13.58
N SER A 63 -3.18 -10.15 14.20
CA SER A 63 -2.34 -9.93 15.38
C SER A 63 -1.14 -10.86 15.43
N THR A 64 -0.11 -10.40 16.10
CA THR A 64 1.08 -11.16 16.44
C THR A 64 1.64 -10.71 17.78
N ASN A 65 2.29 -11.60 18.51
CA ASN A 65 2.98 -11.30 19.76
C ASN A 65 4.15 -12.27 19.94
N GLY A 66 5.01 -12.32 18.96
CA GLY A 66 6.15 -13.21 18.91
C GLY A 66 7.48 -12.52 19.17
N LYS A 67 8.51 -13.32 19.44
CA LYS A 67 9.88 -12.83 19.61
C LYS A 67 10.66 -13.00 18.31
N VAL A 68 11.27 -11.92 17.84
CA VAL A 68 12.17 -11.89 16.68
C VAL A 68 13.59 -11.57 17.13
N LYS A 69 14.59 -11.94 16.33
CA LYS A 69 16.01 -11.69 16.62
C LYS A 69 16.51 -10.62 15.66
N TYR A 70 17.24 -9.64 16.19
CA TYR A 70 17.96 -8.65 15.36
C TYR A 70 18.97 -9.32 14.43
N ILE A 71 19.23 -8.70 13.29
CA ILE A 71 20.15 -9.20 12.29
C ILE A 71 21.57 -8.77 12.65
N ASP A 72 22.52 -9.71 12.48
CA ASP A 72 23.97 -9.49 12.68
C ASP A 72 24.33 -8.87 14.04
N THR A 73 23.58 -9.21 15.07
CA THR A 73 23.86 -8.81 16.46
C THR A 73 23.73 -9.99 17.40
N ASP A 74 24.35 -9.88 18.57
CA ASP A 74 24.24 -10.84 19.66
C ASP A 74 23.18 -10.43 20.72
N PHE A 75 22.41 -9.36 20.43
CA PHE A 75 21.35 -8.94 21.33
C PHE A 75 20.24 -9.98 21.47
N ASP A 76 19.58 -9.96 22.62
CA ASP A 76 18.46 -10.84 22.91
C ASP A 76 17.28 -10.60 21.95
N LYS A 77 16.43 -11.61 21.83
CA LYS A 77 15.19 -11.53 21.07
C LYS A 77 14.27 -10.47 21.66
N VAL A 78 13.67 -9.68 20.80
CA VAL A 78 12.69 -8.64 21.14
C VAL A 78 11.27 -9.08 20.76
N LYS A 79 10.27 -8.65 21.51
CA LYS A 79 8.87 -8.88 21.14
C LYS A 79 8.47 -7.92 20.00
N ALA A 80 7.94 -8.50 18.93
CA ALA A 80 7.23 -7.79 17.89
C ALA A 80 5.73 -7.95 18.12
N LYS A 81 5.05 -6.85 18.49
CA LYS A 81 3.62 -6.84 18.80
C LYS A 81 2.86 -6.16 17.67
N LEU A 82 1.73 -6.74 17.32
CA LEU A 82 0.78 -6.17 16.39
C LEU A 82 -0.62 -6.60 16.76
N ASN A 83 -1.56 -5.66 16.66
CA ASN A 83 -2.98 -5.92 16.81
C ASN A 83 -3.74 -4.94 15.90
N ASP A 84 -3.98 -5.37 14.67
CA ASP A 84 -4.73 -4.60 13.66
C ASP A 84 -6.16 -5.08 13.59
N ASN A 85 -7.08 -4.15 13.70
CA ASN A 85 -8.51 -4.37 13.57
C ASN A 85 -9.08 -3.35 12.59
N LEU A 86 -9.82 -3.81 11.61
CA LEU A 86 -10.44 -2.97 10.61
C LEU A 86 -11.86 -3.46 10.37
N GLY A 87 -12.82 -2.57 10.45
CA GLY A 87 -14.21 -2.90 10.19
C GLY A 87 -14.93 -1.80 9.44
N GLY A 88 -15.96 -2.15 8.72
CA GLY A 88 -16.70 -1.19 7.94
C GLY A 88 -18.09 -1.64 7.57
N LEU A 89 -18.85 -0.66 7.12
CA LEU A 89 -20.19 -0.80 6.59
C LEU A 89 -20.25 -0.05 5.26
N ASN A 90 -20.74 -0.71 4.22
CA ASN A 90 -20.91 -0.13 2.89
C ASN A 90 -22.36 -0.28 2.45
N PHE A 91 -22.96 0.81 1.99
CA PHE A 91 -24.29 0.83 1.42
C PHE A 91 -24.24 1.36 0.00
N LYS A 92 -24.94 0.68 -0.91
CA LYS A 92 -25.11 1.13 -2.29
C LYS A 92 -26.59 1.05 -2.67
N HIS A 93 -27.10 2.12 -3.27
CA HIS A 93 -28.44 2.17 -3.85
C HIS A 93 -28.38 2.55 -5.33
N ALA A 94 -29.03 1.75 -6.17
CA ALA A 94 -29.11 2.00 -7.61
C ALA A 94 -30.46 2.64 -7.94
N PHE A 95 -30.48 3.95 -8.17
CA PHE A 95 -31.61 4.67 -8.74
C PHE A 95 -31.70 4.43 -10.26
N GLU A 96 -32.74 4.94 -10.90
CA GLU A 96 -32.89 4.80 -12.36
C GLU A 96 -31.75 5.50 -13.15
N LYS A 97 -31.33 6.70 -12.71
CA LYS A 97 -30.37 7.54 -13.42
C LYS A 97 -29.00 7.65 -12.77
N LEU A 98 -28.89 7.26 -11.50
CA LEU A 98 -27.65 7.35 -10.74
C LEU A 98 -27.49 6.21 -9.75
N SER A 99 -26.30 6.07 -9.21
CA SER A 99 -25.99 5.22 -8.06
C SER A 99 -25.52 6.10 -6.90
N LEU A 100 -25.97 5.75 -5.69
CA LEU A 100 -25.50 6.31 -4.43
C LEU A 100 -24.61 5.27 -3.75
N ASP A 101 -23.44 5.65 -3.28
CA ASP A 101 -22.52 4.81 -2.53
C ASP A 101 -22.16 5.51 -1.21
N MET A 102 -22.27 4.82 -0.09
CA MET A 102 -21.92 5.34 1.23
C MET A 102 -21.10 4.30 1.99
N GLY A 103 -20.12 4.77 2.74
CA GLY A 103 -19.29 3.89 3.55
C GLY A 103 -18.80 4.55 4.81
N ILE A 104 -18.64 3.74 5.85
CA ILE A 104 -17.92 4.10 7.06
C ILE A 104 -16.95 2.98 7.40
N LYS A 105 -15.73 3.35 7.82
CA LYS A 105 -14.69 2.40 8.19
C LYS A 105 -14.00 2.88 9.45
N TYR A 106 -13.72 1.96 10.36
CA TYR A 106 -12.93 2.19 11.56
C TYR A 106 -11.73 1.24 11.57
N GLY A 107 -10.57 1.80 11.82
CA GLY A 107 -9.31 1.09 11.98
C GLY A 107 -8.70 1.35 13.36
N TYR A 108 -8.19 0.29 13.96
CA TYR A 108 -7.41 0.32 15.19
C TYR A 108 -6.16 -0.53 14.99
N SER A 109 -4.99 0.08 15.15
CA SER A 109 -3.70 -0.59 15.02
C SER A 109 -2.86 -0.32 16.26
N ALA A 110 -2.53 -1.36 17.01
CA ALA A 110 -1.62 -1.30 18.15
C ALA A 110 -0.35 -2.11 17.81
N PHE A 111 0.81 -1.49 18.00
CA PHE A 111 2.11 -2.07 17.72
C PHE A 111 3.18 -1.44 18.61
N ASN A 112 4.35 -2.04 18.71
CA ASN A 112 5.48 -1.47 19.44
C ASN A 112 6.63 -1.10 18.50
N TYR A 113 7.40 -0.10 18.91
CA TYR A 113 8.66 0.27 18.24
C TYR A 113 9.78 -0.66 18.72
N TYR A 114 9.80 -1.89 18.21
CA TYR A 114 10.78 -2.90 18.60
C TYR A 114 12.09 -2.83 17.83
N GLY A 115 12.22 -1.89 16.90
CA GLY A 115 13.38 -1.75 16.03
C GLY A 115 14.68 -1.51 16.81
N LEU A 116 15.81 -1.93 16.22
CA LEU A 116 17.13 -1.70 16.76
C LEU A 116 17.44 -0.21 16.75
N PRO A 117 17.72 0.44 17.90
CA PRO A 117 18.13 1.85 17.92
C PRO A 117 19.47 2.02 17.22
N VAL A 118 19.65 3.16 16.55
CA VAL A 118 20.88 3.49 15.80
C VAL A 118 21.43 4.80 16.30
N TYR A 119 22.68 4.79 16.77
CA TYR A 119 23.37 6.01 17.14
C TYR A 119 24.05 6.68 15.94
N SER A 120 24.19 8.00 16.01
CA SER A 120 25.01 8.75 15.07
C SER A 120 26.44 8.19 15.02
N PRO A 121 27.08 8.13 13.85
CA PRO A 121 28.45 7.58 13.69
C PRO A 121 29.54 8.28 14.52
N GLU A 122 29.30 9.53 14.91
CA GLU A 122 30.20 10.31 15.76
C GLU A 122 30.12 9.88 17.23
N SER A 123 29.21 8.99 17.55
CA SER A 123 29.03 8.50 18.91
C SER A 123 30.07 7.47 19.28
N SER A 124 30.76 7.70 20.41
CA SER A 124 31.60 6.69 21.06
C SER A 124 30.82 5.78 22.01
N VAL A 125 29.50 5.97 22.10
CA VAL A 125 28.61 5.23 23.01
C VAL A 125 28.28 3.87 22.44
N THR A 126 28.42 2.83 23.24
CA THR A 126 28.00 1.48 22.88
C THR A 126 26.48 1.39 22.84
N LEU A 127 25.96 0.83 21.76
CA LEU A 127 24.52 0.60 21.59
C LEU A 127 24.00 -0.36 22.68
N VAL A 128 23.00 0.05 23.42
CA VAL A 128 22.32 -0.74 24.44
C VAL A 128 20.80 -0.63 24.21
N PRO A 129 20.20 -1.58 23.47
CA PRO A 129 18.77 -1.53 23.10
C PRO A 129 17.84 -1.40 24.31
N GLU A 130 18.24 -1.92 25.47
CA GLU A 130 17.46 -1.91 26.72
C GLU A 130 17.29 -0.51 27.32
N ASN A 131 18.10 0.46 26.89
CA ASN A 131 18.00 1.85 27.34
C ASN A 131 16.81 2.61 26.73
N PHE A 132 16.06 1.99 25.84
CA PHE A 132 14.94 2.60 25.11
C PHE A 132 13.64 1.81 25.33
N ASP A 133 12.50 2.50 25.20
CA ASP A 133 11.19 1.85 25.31
C ASP A 133 10.89 1.03 24.03
N ARG A 134 10.91 -0.29 24.16
CA ARG A 134 10.57 -1.26 23.12
C ARG A 134 9.30 -2.03 23.42
N GLU A 135 8.65 -1.75 24.54
CA GLU A 135 7.53 -2.56 25.05
C GLU A 135 6.18 -1.83 24.97
N THR A 136 6.17 -0.49 25.05
CA THR A 136 4.93 0.28 24.99
C THR A 136 4.29 0.19 23.61
N ASN A 137 2.99 -0.06 23.59
CA ASN A 137 2.23 -0.08 22.34
C ASN A 137 1.90 1.34 21.90
N GLN A 138 2.38 1.74 20.72
CA GLN A 138 1.78 2.80 19.96
C GLN A 138 0.38 2.38 19.50
N VAL A 139 -0.54 3.31 19.40
CA VAL A 139 -1.88 3.07 18.87
C VAL A 139 -2.19 4.10 17.79
N ASN A 140 -2.51 3.60 16.61
CA ASN A 140 -3.06 4.40 15.53
C ASN A 140 -4.56 4.10 15.40
N GLN A 141 -5.36 5.16 15.29
CA GLN A 141 -6.80 5.03 15.05
C GLN A 141 -7.18 5.76 13.77
N THR A 142 -8.10 5.17 13.02
CA THR A 142 -8.58 5.74 11.76
C THR A 142 -10.11 5.67 11.73
N ILE A 143 -10.75 6.77 11.40
CA ILE A 143 -12.18 6.81 11.06
C ILE A 143 -12.28 7.37 9.65
N GLN A 144 -12.97 6.68 8.77
CA GLN A 144 -13.24 7.16 7.41
C GLN A 144 -14.73 7.10 7.13
N ALA A 145 -15.26 8.14 6.53
CA ALA A 145 -16.62 8.20 6.02
C ALA A 145 -16.60 8.73 4.59
N LYS A 146 -17.40 8.14 3.73
CA LYS A 146 -17.56 8.62 2.35
C LYS A 146 -19.01 8.55 1.90
N ILE A 147 -19.36 9.45 1.00
CA ILE A 147 -20.60 9.44 0.24
C ILE A 147 -20.30 9.80 -1.21
N GLY A 148 -20.78 9.02 -2.15
CA GLY A 148 -20.56 9.22 -3.58
C GLY A 148 -21.85 9.09 -4.37
N VAL A 149 -21.95 9.84 -5.45
CA VAL A 149 -22.96 9.70 -6.46
C VAL A 149 -22.33 9.59 -7.84
N GLU A 150 -22.83 8.70 -8.66
CA GLU A 150 -22.35 8.45 -10.01
C GLU A 150 -23.50 8.27 -10.96
N SER A 151 -23.44 8.89 -12.13
CA SER A 151 -24.41 8.70 -13.21
C SER A 151 -24.35 7.27 -13.76
N LYS A 152 -25.45 6.82 -14.37
CA LYS A 152 -25.42 5.58 -15.16
C LYS A 152 -24.51 5.70 -16.38
N GLU A 153 -23.96 4.59 -16.81
CA GLU A 153 -22.98 4.49 -17.87
C GLU A 153 -23.49 4.99 -19.23
N ASP A 154 -24.78 4.85 -19.49
CA ASP A 154 -25.50 5.26 -20.69
C ASP A 154 -25.92 6.73 -20.70
N ALA A 155 -25.67 7.46 -19.61
CA ALA A 155 -26.03 8.87 -19.53
C ALA A 155 -25.26 9.71 -20.58
N PRO A 156 -25.93 10.62 -21.30
CA PRO A 156 -25.27 11.48 -22.27
C PRO A 156 -24.26 12.43 -21.64
N VAL A 157 -24.51 12.83 -20.40
CA VAL A 157 -23.58 13.54 -19.51
C VAL A 157 -23.30 12.64 -18.32
N GLY A 158 -22.05 12.19 -18.24
CA GLY A 158 -21.55 11.42 -17.11
C GLY A 158 -21.09 12.34 -16.00
N TYR A 159 -21.37 11.98 -14.75
CA TYR A 159 -20.86 12.68 -13.57
C TYR A 159 -20.57 11.70 -12.43
N LEU A 160 -19.56 12.07 -11.66
CA LEU A 160 -19.19 11.44 -10.41
C LEU A 160 -18.89 12.56 -9.40
N LEU A 161 -19.37 12.41 -8.19
CA LEU A 161 -19.00 13.25 -7.06
C LEU A 161 -18.87 12.36 -5.82
N ASP A 162 -17.66 12.33 -5.26
CA ASP A 162 -17.35 11.67 -3.99
C ASP A 162 -16.95 12.72 -2.96
N LEU A 163 -17.47 12.60 -1.76
CA LEU A 163 -17.09 13.37 -0.58
C LEU A 163 -16.56 12.40 0.47
N GLY A 164 -15.41 12.71 1.01
CA GLY A 164 -14.75 11.89 2.00
C GLY A 164 -14.30 12.68 3.23
N TYR A 165 -14.18 11.98 4.32
CA TYR A 165 -13.58 12.46 5.55
C TYR A 165 -12.75 11.34 6.17
N THR A 166 -11.50 11.67 6.53
CA THR A 166 -10.60 10.78 7.26
C THR A 166 -10.12 11.48 8.52
N ASN A 167 -10.26 10.82 9.66
CA ASN A 167 -9.61 11.18 10.91
C ASN A 167 -8.57 10.10 11.21
N PHE A 168 -7.34 10.52 11.43
CA PHE A 168 -6.23 9.63 11.79
C PHE A 168 -5.47 10.20 12.99
N SER A 169 -5.12 9.36 13.96
CA SER A 169 -4.38 9.78 15.13
C SER A 169 -3.31 8.78 15.57
N HIS A 170 -2.18 9.31 16.01
CA HIS A 170 -1.22 8.61 16.85
C HIS A 170 -1.54 8.85 18.31
N LYS A 171 -1.52 7.81 19.14
CA LYS A 171 -1.71 7.96 20.59
C LYS A 171 -0.55 8.69 21.23
N TYR A 172 0.66 8.38 20.82
CA TYR A 172 1.89 8.93 21.37
C TYR A 172 2.73 9.61 20.28
N ALA A 173 3.52 10.60 20.70
CA ALA A 173 4.57 11.18 19.88
C ALA A 173 5.86 10.32 19.94
N LEU A 174 6.91 10.79 20.61
CA LEU A 174 8.19 10.06 20.69
C LEU A 174 8.33 9.20 21.97
N SER A 175 7.42 9.36 22.92
CA SER A 175 7.41 8.60 24.16
C SER A 175 5.99 8.43 24.68
N LYS A 176 5.79 7.50 25.60
CA LYS A 176 4.50 7.29 26.27
C LYS A 176 4.01 8.47 27.14
N GLU A 177 4.91 9.41 27.43
CA GLU A 177 4.60 10.61 28.23
C GLU A 177 4.16 11.80 27.34
N GLN A 178 4.21 11.64 26.02
CA GLN A 178 3.86 12.66 25.05
C GLN A 178 2.67 12.21 24.21
N ASP A 179 1.60 12.98 24.21
CA ASP A 179 0.46 12.72 23.34
C ASP A 179 0.85 12.92 21.86
N GLY A 180 0.26 12.12 20.98
CA GLY A 180 0.46 12.21 19.55
C GLY A 180 -0.49 13.17 18.84
N PRO A 181 -0.16 13.54 17.60
CA PRO A 181 -0.99 14.41 16.77
C PRO A 181 -2.19 13.68 16.16
N THR A 182 -3.18 14.46 15.73
CA THR A 182 -4.34 13.99 14.97
C THR A 182 -4.46 14.76 13.67
N GLU A 183 -4.70 14.05 12.59
CA GLU A 183 -4.93 14.58 11.24
C GLU A 183 -6.41 14.43 10.86
N HIS A 184 -6.97 15.47 10.27
CA HIS A 184 -8.31 15.50 9.68
C HIS A 184 -8.18 15.83 8.21
N THR A 185 -8.61 14.92 7.35
CA THR A 185 -8.61 15.11 5.89
C THR A 185 -10.04 15.19 5.39
N PHE A 186 -10.33 16.22 4.63
CA PHE A 186 -11.59 16.37 3.89
C PHE A 186 -11.26 16.28 2.41
N ASP A 187 -11.90 15.37 1.70
CA ASP A 187 -11.67 15.16 0.29
C ASP A 187 -12.94 15.29 -0.55
N VAL A 188 -12.76 15.87 -1.73
CA VAL A 188 -13.79 15.99 -2.77
C VAL A 188 -13.17 15.50 -4.07
N LYS A 189 -13.75 14.46 -4.66
CA LYS A 189 -13.39 13.97 -5.99
C LYS A 189 -14.57 14.14 -6.92
N PHE A 190 -14.31 14.59 -8.13
CA PHE A 190 -15.34 14.75 -9.15
C PHE A 190 -14.85 14.38 -10.55
N ASP A 191 -15.77 13.99 -11.40
CA ASP A 191 -15.59 13.89 -12.86
C ASP A 191 -16.90 14.32 -13.53
N LEU A 192 -16.78 15.17 -14.51
CA LEU A 192 -17.89 15.60 -15.36
C LEU A 192 -17.48 15.37 -16.81
N ASN A 193 -18.27 14.64 -17.56
CA ASN A 193 -17.95 14.34 -18.95
C ASN A 193 -19.18 14.29 -19.84
N ALA A 194 -18.99 14.56 -21.12
CA ALA A 194 -20.02 14.52 -22.14
C ALA A 194 -19.54 13.72 -23.36
N ARG A 195 -20.44 12.92 -23.91
CA ARG A 195 -20.24 12.19 -25.16
C ARG A 195 -20.70 13.06 -26.34
N PHE A 196 -19.96 13.01 -27.43
CA PHE A 196 -20.31 13.66 -28.68
C PHE A 196 -19.69 12.89 -29.84
N GLY A 197 -20.34 12.95 -31.02
CA GLY A 197 -19.79 12.42 -32.25
C GLY A 197 -19.28 10.97 -32.20
N GLY A 198 -20.10 10.04 -31.74
CA GLY A 198 -19.74 8.62 -31.67
C GLY A 198 -18.97 8.27 -30.39
N GLU A 199 -17.77 7.73 -30.54
CA GLU A 199 -16.92 7.26 -29.42
C GLU A 199 -16.05 8.37 -28.80
N GLN A 200 -16.42 9.63 -28.99
CA GLN A 200 -15.70 10.75 -28.43
C GLN A 200 -16.28 11.22 -27.11
N ARG A 201 -15.40 11.61 -26.19
CA ARG A 201 -15.77 12.12 -24.88
C ARG A 201 -14.82 13.24 -24.46
N ILE A 202 -15.38 14.36 -24.01
CA ILE A 202 -14.64 15.40 -23.31
C ILE A 202 -15.01 15.42 -21.85
N GLY A 203 -14.06 15.65 -20.96
CA GLY A 203 -14.32 15.66 -19.53
C GLY A 203 -13.37 16.54 -18.74
N LEU A 204 -13.81 16.82 -17.53
CA LEU A 204 -13.04 17.48 -16.49
C LEU A 204 -13.19 16.67 -15.21
N GLY A 205 -12.10 16.03 -14.79
CA GLY A 205 -11.98 15.40 -13.49
C GLY A 205 -11.20 16.28 -12.51
N GLY A 206 -11.17 15.87 -11.26
CA GLY A 206 -10.34 16.50 -10.26
C GLY A 206 -10.58 15.98 -8.87
N ASN A 207 -9.69 16.37 -7.96
CA ASN A 207 -9.83 16.18 -6.53
C ASN A 207 -9.32 17.39 -5.79
N VAL A 208 -9.88 17.62 -4.60
CA VAL A 208 -9.42 18.61 -3.62
C VAL A 208 -9.36 17.92 -2.28
N GLU A 209 -8.23 18.05 -1.60
CA GLU A 209 -8.01 17.54 -0.25
C GLU A 209 -7.60 18.69 0.66
N TYR A 210 -8.18 18.74 1.84
CA TYR A 210 -7.81 19.70 2.86
C TYR A 210 -7.37 18.99 4.14
N PHE A 211 -6.16 19.27 4.57
CA PHE A 211 -5.51 18.70 5.75
C PHE A 211 -5.54 19.70 6.89
N ASN A 212 -6.07 19.26 8.02
CA ASN A 212 -6.10 20.03 9.25
C ASN A 212 -5.59 19.18 10.41
N TYR A 213 -4.75 19.78 11.26
CA TYR A 213 -4.09 19.07 12.35
C TYR A 213 -4.55 19.58 13.71
N SER A 214 -4.80 18.63 14.61
CA SER A 214 -4.99 18.90 16.04
C SER A 214 -3.72 18.47 16.76
N LEU A 215 -2.99 19.45 17.28
CA LEU A 215 -1.68 19.24 17.88
C LEU A 215 -1.79 19.20 19.40
N PRO A 216 -1.05 18.30 20.06
CA PRO A 216 -1.01 18.25 21.52
C PRO A 216 -0.22 19.41 22.10
N THR A 217 -0.55 19.79 23.33
CA THR A 217 0.12 20.88 24.04
C THR A 217 0.88 20.36 25.27
N MET A 218 2.03 20.96 25.56
CA MET A 218 2.77 20.75 26.80
C MET A 218 2.95 22.10 27.50
N GLY A 219 2.47 22.20 28.70
CA GLY A 219 2.48 23.48 29.42
C GLY A 219 1.65 24.61 28.77
N GLY A 220 0.65 24.23 27.94
CA GLY A 220 -0.21 25.18 27.23
C GLY A 220 0.36 25.68 25.89
N GLN A 221 1.48 25.11 25.42
CA GLN A 221 2.09 25.42 24.12
C GLN A 221 2.14 24.17 23.27
N GLU A 222 1.85 24.30 21.99
CA GLU A 222 2.07 23.25 20.99
C GLU A 222 3.58 22.99 20.87
N TYR A 223 3.95 21.72 20.81
CA TYR A 223 5.36 21.31 20.68
C TYR A 223 5.64 20.57 19.37
N LEU A 224 4.61 20.42 18.52
CA LEU A 224 4.73 19.88 17.16
C LEU A 224 4.34 20.98 16.17
N GLU A 225 4.95 20.91 15.01
CA GLU A 225 4.68 21.82 13.91
C GLU A 225 4.13 21.00 12.74
N PHE A 226 2.84 21.17 12.43
CA PHE A 226 2.17 20.66 11.25
C PHE A 226 1.35 21.77 10.62
N GLU A 227 1.52 21.99 9.34
CA GLU A 227 0.85 23.05 8.62
C GLU A 227 -0.48 22.58 8.00
N ASN A 228 -1.57 23.30 8.30
CA ASN A 228 -2.83 23.09 7.59
C ASN A 228 -2.68 23.56 6.13
N HIS A 229 -3.02 22.71 5.18
CA HIS A 229 -2.90 23.03 3.78
C HIS A 229 -3.99 22.35 2.94
N ALA A 230 -4.11 22.77 1.70
CA ALA A 230 -4.96 22.12 0.73
C ALA A 230 -4.17 21.73 -0.52
N GLU A 231 -4.56 20.62 -1.08
CA GLU A 231 -4.08 20.11 -2.36
C GLU A 231 -5.25 20.02 -3.34
N ALA A 232 -5.02 20.39 -4.58
CA ALA A 232 -6.03 20.32 -5.62
C ALA A 232 -5.42 19.84 -6.92
N THR A 233 -6.15 18.98 -7.62
CA THR A 233 -5.82 18.55 -8.99
C THR A 233 -7.03 18.76 -9.88
N LEU A 234 -6.82 19.39 -11.03
CA LEU A 234 -7.78 19.50 -12.13
C LEU A 234 -7.26 18.72 -13.33
N SER A 235 -8.11 17.87 -13.89
CA SER A 235 -7.71 16.93 -14.95
C SER A 235 -8.66 17.04 -16.15
N PRO A 236 -8.50 18.07 -17.01
CA PRO A 236 -9.19 18.12 -18.28
C PRO A 236 -8.69 17.01 -19.21
N TYR A 237 -9.60 16.38 -19.93
CA TYR A 237 -9.26 15.30 -20.85
C TYR A 237 -10.20 15.20 -22.05
N TYR A 238 -9.67 14.59 -23.10
CA TYR A 238 -10.39 14.15 -24.27
C TYR A 238 -10.11 12.66 -24.50
N LYS A 239 -11.16 11.89 -24.75
CA LYS A 239 -11.06 10.46 -25.09
C LYS A 239 -11.69 10.21 -26.45
N VAL A 240 -11.05 9.32 -27.20
CA VAL A 240 -11.57 8.82 -28.46
C VAL A 240 -11.12 7.37 -28.65
N SER A 241 -11.99 6.56 -29.21
CA SER A 241 -11.71 5.15 -29.54
C SER A 241 -11.99 4.89 -31.02
N GLY A 242 -11.17 4.09 -31.65
CA GLY A 242 -11.40 3.49 -32.95
C GLY A 242 -11.60 1.99 -32.83
N ASP A 243 -11.60 1.28 -33.96
CA ASP A 243 -11.88 -0.17 -33.99
C ASP A 243 -10.81 -0.98 -33.24
N ASN A 244 -9.55 -0.56 -33.32
CA ASN A 244 -8.40 -1.29 -32.74
C ASN A 244 -7.47 -0.39 -31.92
N TRP A 245 -7.91 0.78 -31.52
CA TRP A 245 -7.11 1.70 -30.72
C TRP A 245 -7.96 2.56 -29.78
N ASN A 246 -7.36 2.99 -28.68
CA ASN A 246 -7.93 3.95 -27.76
C ASN A 246 -6.92 5.05 -27.46
N LEU A 247 -7.40 6.28 -27.32
CA LEU A 247 -6.58 7.43 -26.99
C LEU A 247 -7.29 8.30 -25.95
N LYS A 248 -6.59 8.62 -24.88
CA LYS A 248 -6.94 9.69 -23.95
C LYS A 248 -5.82 10.72 -23.97
N LEU A 249 -6.18 11.97 -24.23
CA LEU A 249 -5.30 13.12 -24.12
C LEU A 249 -5.79 14.03 -23.00
N GLY A 250 -4.93 14.35 -22.07
CA GLY A 250 -5.26 15.21 -20.94
C GLY A 250 -4.02 15.74 -20.24
N ALA A 251 -4.27 16.56 -19.24
CA ALA A 251 -3.26 17.08 -18.34
C ALA A 251 -3.79 17.05 -16.91
N ASN A 252 -2.88 16.96 -15.93
CA ASN A 252 -3.17 17.19 -14.53
C ASN A 252 -2.54 18.52 -14.12
N ILE A 253 -3.36 19.42 -13.63
CA ILE A 253 -2.96 20.74 -13.13
C ILE A 253 -3.12 20.70 -11.63
N MET A 254 -2.02 20.85 -10.90
CA MET A 254 -1.94 20.56 -9.47
C MET A 254 -1.48 21.79 -8.69
N PHE A 255 -2.11 21.98 -7.52
CA PHE A 255 -1.85 23.07 -6.61
C PHE A 255 -1.69 22.55 -5.19
N VAL A 256 -0.71 23.11 -4.49
CA VAL A 256 -0.54 22.93 -3.03
C VAL A 256 -0.56 24.33 -2.42
N THR A 257 -1.34 24.54 -1.36
CA THR A 257 -1.40 25.78 -0.61
C THR A 257 -0.52 25.72 0.65
N GLY A 258 -0.44 26.82 1.40
CA GLY A 258 0.37 26.89 2.61
C GLY A 258 1.73 27.56 2.37
N ASP A 259 2.62 27.51 3.35
CA ASP A 259 3.96 28.14 3.29
C ASP A 259 4.82 27.57 2.15
N ASN A 260 4.60 26.29 1.81
CA ASN A 260 5.23 25.60 0.70
C ASN A 260 4.36 25.54 -0.56
N SER A 261 3.58 26.59 -0.80
CA SER A 261 2.67 26.63 -1.96
C SER A 261 3.40 26.36 -3.28
N LYS A 262 2.85 25.46 -4.07
CA LYS A 262 3.40 24.99 -5.35
C LYS A 262 2.32 24.85 -6.40
N PHE A 263 2.74 25.08 -7.63
CA PHE A 263 1.96 24.80 -8.82
C PHE A 263 2.75 23.86 -9.73
N MET A 264 2.09 22.88 -10.30
CA MET A 264 2.69 21.99 -11.28
C MET A 264 1.67 21.48 -12.30
N ALA A 265 2.16 21.01 -13.42
CA ALA A 265 1.37 20.32 -14.43
C ALA A 265 2.09 19.04 -14.87
N SER A 266 1.32 18.03 -15.20
CA SER A 266 1.80 16.77 -15.74
C SER A 266 0.91 16.28 -16.89
N PRO A 267 1.40 15.39 -17.76
CA PRO A 267 0.55 14.72 -18.72
C PRO A 267 -0.52 13.86 -18.04
N ASN A 268 -1.60 13.57 -18.75
CA ASN A 268 -2.61 12.59 -18.42
C ASN A 268 -3.02 11.89 -19.72
N ILE A 269 -2.14 11.02 -20.21
CA ILE A 269 -2.22 10.44 -21.55
C ILE A 269 -2.25 8.91 -21.40
N THR A 270 -3.19 8.27 -22.08
CA THR A 270 -3.16 6.83 -22.31
C THR A 270 -3.44 6.56 -23.79
N ALA A 271 -2.66 5.70 -24.38
CA ALA A 271 -2.84 5.24 -25.75
C ALA A 271 -2.59 3.74 -25.80
N ASP A 272 -3.42 3.03 -26.53
CA ASP A 272 -3.23 1.64 -26.85
C ASP A 272 -3.68 1.35 -28.29
N VAL A 273 -2.98 0.43 -28.94
CA VAL A 273 -3.30 -0.01 -30.30
C VAL A 273 -3.04 -1.50 -30.44
N GLU A 274 -4.03 -2.24 -30.94
CA GLU A 274 -3.87 -3.64 -31.34
C GLU A 274 -3.13 -3.69 -32.67
N VAL A 275 -1.90 -4.22 -32.63
CA VAL A 275 -1.00 -4.31 -33.78
C VAL A 275 -1.06 -5.69 -34.47
N ALA A 276 -1.52 -6.69 -33.74
CA ALA A 276 -1.78 -8.04 -34.25
C ALA A 276 -2.84 -8.70 -33.37
N ASP A 277 -3.37 -9.85 -33.75
CA ASP A 277 -4.36 -10.58 -32.95
C ASP A 277 -3.88 -10.75 -31.51
N LYS A 278 -4.69 -10.26 -30.55
CA LYS A 278 -4.41 -10.25 -29.09
C LYS A 278 -3.06 -9.67 -28.70
N THR A 279 -2.51 -8.80 -29.54
CA THR A 279 -1.22 -8.14 -29.28
C THR A 279 -1.36 -6.64 -29.36
N GLU A 280 -1.04 -5.97 -28.28
CA GLU A 280 -1.28 -4.55 -28.07
C GLU A 280 0.01 -3.84 -27.68
N LEU A 281 0.25 -2.70 -28.33
CA LEU A 281 1.20 -1.70 -27.86
C LEU A 281 0.47 -0.69 -27.01
N TYR A 282 1.07 -0.26 -25.91
CA TYR A 282 0.47 0.74 -25.03
C TYR A 282 1.47 1.77 -24.52
N LEU A 283 0.93 2.94 -24.21
CA LEU A 283 1.62 4.05 -23.56
C LEU A 283 0.72 4.62 -22.47
N VAL A 284 1.30 4.82 -21.30
CA VAL A 284 0.69 5.56 -20.20
C VAL A 284 1.66 6.65 -19.78
N ALA A 285 1.21 7.89 -19.70
CA ALA A 285 1.99 9.00 -19.17
C ALA A 285 1.11 9.85 -18.26
N GLY A 286 1.49 9.93 -17.01
CA GLY A 286 0.76 10.66 -15.99
C GLY A 286 1.70 11.36 -15.02
N GLY A 287 1.12 11.91 -14.00
CA GLY A 287 1.77 12.45 -12.83
C GLY A 287 0.73 12.83 -11.81
N LYS A 288 1.11 12.85 -10.54
CA LYS A 288 0.20 13.15 -9.43
C LYS A 288 0.92 13.77 -8.25
N LEU A 289 0.15 14.34 -7.35
CA LEU A 289 0.59 14.64 -5.98
C LEU A 289 0.43 13.39 -5.12
N TYR A 290 1.43 13.15 -4.28
CA TYR A 290 1.34 12.25 -3.14
C TYR A 290 1.38 13.13 -1.91
N SER A 291 0.32 13.15 -1.17
CA SER A 291 0.16 14.10 -0.04
C SER A 291 1.18 13.84 1.07
N ASN A 292 1.65 12.59 1.19
CA ASN A 292 2.52 12.16 2.28
C ASN A 292 1.95 12.54 3.64
N SER A 293 0.63 12.52 3.73
CA SER A 293 -0.09 12.86 4.96
C SER A 293 0.28 11.88 6.07
N MET A 294 0.00 12.26 7.31
CA MET A 294 0.25 11.40 8.47
C MET A 294 -0.41 10.02 8.30
N TYR A 295 -1.65 10.01 7.80
CA TYR A 295 -2.35 8.76 7.50
C TYR A 295 -1.64 7.95 6.43
N GLU A 296 -1.37 8.53 5.25
CA GLU A 296 -0.78 7.81 4.12
C GLU A 296 0.60 7.23 4.45
N ILE A 297 1.47 8.03 5.04
CA ILE A 297 2.81 7.58 5.42
C ILE A 297 2.77 6.47 6.46
N SER A 298 1.84 6.55 7.43
CA SER A 298 1.67 5.49 8.44
C SER A 298 1.12 4.18 7.84
N GLN A 299 0.40 4.24 6.72
CA GLN A 299 0.01 3.03 5.98
C GLN A 299 1.21 2.38 5.27
N VAL A 300 2.15 3.17 4.76
CA VAL A 300 3.37 2.67 4.11
C VAL A 300 4.36 2.16 5.15
N ASN A 301 4.64 2.95 6.19
CA ASN A 301 5.55 2.58 7.26
C ASN A 301 4.96 2.96 8.63
N ARG A 302 4.37 1.98 9.32
CA ARG A 302 3.78 2.21 10.65
C ARG A 302 4.78 2.68 11.71
N TYR A 303 6.06 2.41 11.51
CA TYR A 303 7.14 2.79 12.43
C TYR A 303 7.65 4.20 12.21
N ILE A 304 7.00 4.98 11.36
CA ILE A 304 7.36 6.38 11.12
C ILE A 304 7.28 7.19 12.41
N ASN A 305 8.19 8.13 12.56
CA ASN A 305 8.18 9.10 13.65
C ASN A 305 6.88 9.94 13.60
N PRO A 306 6.02 9.88 14.63
CA PRO A 306 4.73 10.58 14.62
C PRO A 306 4.84 12.11 14.60
N THR A 307 6.01 12.65 14.87
CA THR A 307 6.25 14.11 14.89
C THR A 307 6.76 14.64 13.57
N MET A 308 6.89 13.77 12.54
CA MET A 308 7.47 14.13 11.28
C MET A 308 6.42 14.64 10.29
N GLU A 309 6.54 15.87 9.86
CA GLU A 309 5.82 16.43 8.73
C GLU A 309 6.63 16.24 7.45
N LEU A 310 5.98 15.81 6.38
CA LEU A 310 6.55 15.63 5.06
C LEU A 310 5.91 16.56 4.04
N LEU A 311 6.71 17.03 3.10
CA LEU A 311 6.21 17.78 1.96
C LEU A 311 5.47 16.83 1.00
N PRO A 312 4.42 17.28 0.31
CA PRO A 312 3.81 16.53 -0.77
C PRO A 312 4.83 16.20 -1.86
N SER A 313 4.93 14.92 -2.25
CA SER A 313 5.77 14.52 -3.38
C SER A 313 5.08 14.88 -4.69
N ARG A 314 5.82 15.54 -5.58
CA ARG A 314 5.31 16.05 -6.86
C ARG A 314 5.84 15.20 -8.00
N ASN A 315 5.04 14.25 -8.44
CA ASN A 315 5.38 13.42 -9.58
C ASN A 315 4.98 14.11 -10.88
N TYR A 316 5.96 14.61 -11.61
CA TYR A 316 5.79 15.33 -12.89
C TYR A 316 5.57 14.40 -14.07
N LEU A 317 6.13 13.21 -14.01
CA LEU A 317 6.02 12.18 -15.02
C LEU A 317 6.04 10.80 -14.37
N ASP A 318 5.09 10.00 -14.73
CA ASP A 318 5.07 8.53 -14.55
C ASP A 318 4.71 7.94 -15.91
N GLY A 319 5.74 7.66 -16.70
CA GLY A 319 5.61 7.20 -18.08
C GLY A 319 5.95 5.72 -18.20
N THR A 320 5.10 4.96 -18.89
CA THR A 320 5.32 3.54 -19.20
C THR A 320 4.93 3.26 -20.63
N VAL A 321 5.76 2.53 -21.34
CA VAL A 321 5.47 1.97 -22.66
C VAL A 321 5.66 0.46 -22.59
N GLY A 322 4.87 -0.27 -23.35
CA GLY A 322 5.00 -1.72 -23.35
C GLY A 322 4.28 -2.40 -24.51
N ILE A 323 4.54 -3.67 -24.62
CA ILE A 323 3.85 -4.60 -25.50
C ILE A 323 3.31 -5.75 -24.67
N ARG A 324 2.03 -6.04 -24.83
CA ARG A 324 1.37 -7.17 -24.19
C ARG A 324 0.68 -8.06 -25.22
N SER A 325 0.73 -9.35 -25.01
CA SER A 325 0.16 -10.33 -25.93
C SER A 325 -0.37 -11.56 -25.22
N GLY A 326 -1.50 -12.06 -25.70
CA GLY A 326 -2.14 -13.30 -25.32
C GLY A 326 -2.36 -14.23 -26.52
N ILE A 327 -1.53 -14.15 -27.55
CA ILE A 327 -1.70 -14.89 -28.82
C ILE A 327 -1.59 -16.41 -28.63
N ALA A 328 -0.71 -16.87 -27.73
CA ALA A 328 -0.57 -18.29 -27.43
C ALA A 328 -1.65 -18.74 -26.42
N PRO A 329 -2.35 -19.85 -26.65
CA PRO A 329 -3.36 -20.33 -25.71
C PRO A 329 -2.81 -20.52 -24.30
N GLY A 330 -3.48 -19.89 -23.31
CA GLY A 330 -3.09 -19.95 -21.92
C GLY A 330 -1.86 -19.16 -21.55
N PHE A 331 -1.14 -18.58 -22.49
CA PHE A 331 0.06 -17.78 -22.25
C PHE A 331 -0.18 -16.29 -22.52
N TRP A 332 0.22 -15.47 -21.57
CA TRP A 332 0.18 -14.02 -21.69
C TRP A 332 1.48 -13.42 -21.21
N PHE A 333 1.95 -12.40 -21.90
CA PHE A 333 3.11 -11.63 -21.47
C PHE A 333 2.89 -10.13 -21.61
N ASP A 334 3.64 -9.38 -20.82
CA ASP A 334 3.78 -7.93 -20.90
C ASP A 334 5.26 -7.58 -20.70
N VAL A 335 5.85 -6.88 -21.68
CA VAL A 335 7.21 -6.36 -21.60
C VAL A 335 7.10 -4.85 -21.62
N PHE A 336 7.64 -4.20 -20.60
CA PHE A 336 7.47 -2.78 -20.40
C PHE A 336 8.74 -2.10 -19.93
N GLY A 337 8.79 -0.80 -20.17
CA GLY A 337 9.80 0.09 -19.61
C GLY A 337 9.19 1.44 -19.31
N GLY A 338 9.78 2.16 -18.39
CA GLY A 338 9.23 3.44 -17.97
C GLY A 338 10.24 4.35 -17.31
N TYR A 339 9.77 5.56 -17.06
CA TYR A 339 10.56 6.62 -16.46
C TYR A 339 9.68 7.50 -15.58
N LYS A 340 10.15 7.80 -14.36
CA LYS A 340 9.45 8.68 -13.42
C LYS A 340 10.34 9.86 -13.04
N ILE A 341 9.71 11.01 -12.85
CA ILE A 341 10.34 12.22 -12.31
C ILE A 341 9.51 12.70 -11.14
N THR A 342 10.10 12.67 -9.95
CA THR A 342 9.41 13.05 -8.72
C THR A 342 10.28 13.98 -7.91
N ASN A 343 9.75 15.15 -7.55
CA ASN A 343 10.36 16.01 -6.56
C ASN A 343 9.82 15.67 -5.17
N ASP A 344 10.68 15.78 -4.17
CA ASP A 344 10.38 15.44 -2.78
C ASP A 344 9.96 13.96 -2.62
N GLU A 345 10.57 13.04 -3.40
CA GLU A 345 10.39 11.58 -3.24
C GLU A 345 10.81 11.13 -1.85
N VAL A 346 10.06 10.19 -1.26
CA VAL A 346 10.22 9.73 0.12
C VAL A 346 11.12 8.50 0.20
N PHE A 347 12.14 8.56 1.07
CA PHE A 347 13.07 7.47 1.36
C PHE A 347 13.12 7.23 2.87
N PHE A 348 12.70 6.05 3.33
CA PHE A 348 12.68 5.70 4.75
C PHE A 348 14.05 5.26 5.24
N VAL A 349 14.47 5.83 6.36
CA VAL A 349 15.73 5.52 7.04
C VAL A 349 15.50 5.44 8.55
N PRO A 350 16.37 4.80 9.35
CA PRO A 350 16.24 4.80 10.79
C PRO A 350 16.51 6.20 11.36
N THR A 351 15.90 6.50 12.49
CA THR A 351 16.28 7.69 13.28
C THR A 351 17.69 7.51 13.83
N LEU A 352 18.55 8.50 13.60
CA LEU A 352 19.89 8.52 14.19
C LEU A 352 19.81 9.24 15.56
N LEU A 353 20.08 8.49 16.61
CA LEU A 353 19.99 8.96 17.97
C LEU A 353 21.30 9.65 18.39
N PRO A 354 21.24 10.83 19.04
CA PRO A 354 22.43 11.41 19.63
C PRO A 354 22.91 10.61 20.85
N PRO A 355 24.22 10.58 21.11
CA PRO A 355 24.78 9.75 22.19
C PRO A 355 24.26 10.05 23.59
N SER A 356 23.82 11.29 23.81
CA SER A 356 23.29 11.77 25.09
C SER A 356 21.85 11.36 25.36
N LEU A 357 21.14 10.84 24.35
CA LEU A 357 19.74 10.51 24.46
C LEU A 357 19.58 9.10 25.00
N GLN A 358 19.02 8.98 26.18
CA GLN A 358 18.69 7.73 26.86
C GLN A 358 17.36 7.89 27.59
N GLY A 359 16.63 6.81 27.78
CA GLY A 359 15.47 6.78 28.65
C GLY A 359 14.14 6.58 27.93
N ASP A 360 13.10 7.28 28.35
CA ASP A 360 11.70 6.98 28.06
C ASP A 360 11.22 7.29 26.61
N ILE A 361 12.10 7.32 25.62
CA ILE A 361 11.76 7.41 24.21
C ILE A 361 11.68 6.06 23.54
N PHE A 362 10.88 5.97 22.48
CA PHE A 362 10.80 4.78 21.66
C PHE A 362 12.14 4.42 21.01
N ALA A 363 12.40 3.11 20.90
CA ALA A 363 13.71 2.59 20.52
C ALA A 363 14.17 3.01 19.11
N ASN A 364 13.32 2.76 18.14
CA ASN A 364 13.59 3.11 16.74
C ASN A 364 12.30 3.57 16.09
N THR A 365 12.26 4.84 15.69
CA THR A 365 11.22 5.34 14.81
C THR A 365 11.86 5.61 13.46
N SER A 366 11.26 5.16 12.38
CA SER A 366 11.73 5.53 11.04
C SER A 366 11.50 7.01 10.79
N VAL A 367 12.42 7.64 10.09
CA VAL A 367 12.24 8.97 9.52
C VAL A 367 12.28 8.87 8.01
N ALA A 368 11.80 9.89 7.32
CA ALA A 368 11.87 9.97 5.87
C ALA A 368 12.83 11.09 5.45
N MET A 369 13.73 10.78 4.53
CA MET A 369 14.45 11.77 3.74
C MET A 369 13.66 12.04 2.48
N GLN A 370 13.59 13.29 2.05
CA GLN A 370 12.96 13.67 0.79
C GLN A 370 14.01 14.26 -0.15
N ALA A 371 13.99 13.79 -1.39
CA ALA A 371 14.91 14.24 -2.43
C ALA A 371 14.25 14.20 -3.80
N ASN A 372 14.77 15.01 -4.74
CA ASN A 372 14.34 14.90 -6.12
C ASN A 372 14.90 13.63 -6.74
N ALA A 373 14.05 12.88 -7.40
CA ALA A 373 14.40 11.58 -7.93
C ALA A 373 13.97 11.40 -9.39
N LYS A 374 14.84 10.75 -10.15
CA LYS A 374 14.58 10.22 -11.48
C LYS A 374 14.72 8.71 -11.41
N HIS A 375 13.69 8.00 -11.84
CA HIS A 375 13.62 6.56 -11.74
C HIS A 375 13.32 5.96 -13.10
N ALA A 376 14.28 5.24 -13.66
CA ALA A 376 14.10 4.41 -14.85
C ALA A 376 13.83 2.97 -14.43
N PHE A 377 12.91 2.29 -15.09
CA PHE A 377 12.59 0.90 -14.81
C PHE A 377 12.25 0.14 -16.08
N GLY A 378 12.45 -1.16 -16.03
CA GLY A 378 12.05 -2.07 -17.07
C GLY A 378 11.67 -3.43 -16.49
N GLY A 379 10.74 -4.09 -17.13
CA GLY A 379 10.26 -5.34 -16.57
C GLY A 379 9.54 -6.24 -17.57
N VAL A 380 9.29 -7.44 -17.09
CA VAL A 380 8.56 -8.48 -17.79
C VAL A 380 7.55 -9.10 -16.84
N ASN A 381 6.33 -9.30 -17.32
CA ASN A 381 5.28 -10.01 -16.61
C ASN A 381 4.81 -11.17 -17.49
N LEU A 382 4.89 -12.40 -17.00
CA LEU A 382 4.49 -13.61 -17.68
C LEU A 382 3.40 -14.31 -16.90
N LYS A 383 2.36 -14.78 -17.59
CA LYS A 383 1.30 -15.60 -16.99
C LYS A 383 1.05 -16.80 -17.91
N TYR A 384 0.94 -17.95 -17.29
CA TYR A 384 0.56 -19.17 -17.99
C TYR A 384 -0.48 -19.94 -17.20
N SER A 385 -1.58 -20.29 -17.85
CA SER A 385 -2.65 -21.08 -17.27
C SER A 385 -2.89 -22.31 -18.15
N TYR A 386 -2.90 -23.47 -17.53
CA TYR A 386 -3.20 -24.72 -18.20
C TYR A 386 -4.51 -25.29 -17.65
N GLN A 387 -5.57 -25.13 -18.42
CA GLN A 387 -6.93 -25.52 -18.04
C GLN A 387 -7.30 -24.94 -16.66
N GLN A 388 -7.86 -25.78 -15.79
CA GLN A 388 -8.10 -25.44 -14.38
C GLN A 388 -7.03 -26.08 -13.46
N LEU A 389 -6.01 -26.71 -14.03
CA LEU A 389 -5.07 -27.53 -13.28
C LEU A 389 -3.97 -26.72 -12.61
N PHE A 390 -3.37 -25.78 -13.34
CA PHE A 390 -2.36 -24.91 -12.74
C PHE A 390 -2.24 -23.56 -13.43
N ASP A 391 -1.78 -22.59 -12.65
CA ASP A 391 -1.42 -21.23 -13.06
C ASP A 391 0.01 -20.93 -12.62
N ILE A 392 0.75 -20.27 -13.50
CA ILE A 392 2.09 -19.74 -13.23
C ILE A 392 2.07 -18.25 -13.51
N ASN A 393 2.66 -17.47 -12.63
CA ASN A 393 2.93 -16.05 -12.84
C ASN A 393 4.39 -15.74 -12.49
N LEU A 394 5.00 -14.85 -13.27
CA LEU A 394 6.35 -14.38 -13.07
C LEU A 394 6.40 -12.89 -13.43
N LYS A 395 6.89 -12.05 -12.51
CA LYS A 395 7.14 -10.64 -12.77
C LYS A 395 8.53 -10.28 -12.29
N GLY A 396 9.35 -9.75 -13.17
CA GLY A 396 10.66 -9.20 -12.85
C GLY A 396 10.71 -7.72 -13.22
N VAL A 397 11.28 -6.90 -12.35
CA VAL A 397 11.50 -5.47 -12.58
C VAL A 397 12.90 -5.10 -12.16
N TYR A 398 13.60 -4.37 -13.02
CA TYR A 398 14.86 -3.72 -12.71
C TYR A 398 14.63 -2.22 -12.56
N ASN A 399 15.20 -1.61 -11.53
CA ASN A 399 15.05 -0.21 -11.18
C ASN A 399 16.41 0.47 -11.17
N SER A 400 16.50 1.64 -11.77
CA SER A 400 17.67 2.52 -11.74
C SER A 400 17.26 3.88 -11.22
N TRP A 401 17.86 4.31 -10.13
CA TRP A 401 17.57 5.56 -9.45
C TRP A 401 18.69 6.55 -9.62
N ASN A 402 18.33 7.80 -9.88
CA ASN A 402 19.20 8.96 -9.79
C ASN A 402 18.52 9.97 -8.86
N VAL A 403 19.16 10.28 -7.76
CA VAL A 403 18.63 11.14 -6.69
C VAL A 403 19.54 12.35 -6.49
N ASP A 404 18.93 13.50 -6.22
CA ASP A 404 19.65 14.72 -5.94
C ASP A 404 19.79 14.87 -4.40
N ASP A 405 20.90 15.46 -3.93
CA ASP A 405 21.17 15.81 -2.52
C ASP A 405 21.30 14.65 -1.52
N ILE A 406 21.10 13.41 -1.96
CA ILE A 406 21.40 12.18 -1.20
C ILE A 406 22.18 11.20 -2.10
N GLU A 407 22.96 10.32 -1.50
CA GLU A 407 23.85 9.42 -2.27
C GLU A 407 23.13 8.22 -2.89
N ASP A 408 22.10 7.71 -2.23
CA ASP A 408 21.39 6.50 -2.64
C ASP A 408 19.87 6.65 -2.48
N ALA A 409 19.13 5.92 -3.27
CA ALA A 409 17.69 5.76 -3.12
C ALA A 409 17.37 4.79 -1.96
N TYR A 410 17.51 5.28 -0.72
CA TYR A 410 17.43 4.44 0.47
C TYR A 410 16.10 3.66 0.56
N GLY A 411 16.22 2.38 0.91
CA GLY A 411 15.09 1.46 1.04
C GLY A 411 14.54 0.91 -0.29
N LYS A 412 14.87 1.54 -1.42
CA LYS A 412 14.36 1.12 -2.73
C LYS A 412 15.19 -0.04 -3.30
N PRO A 413 14.57 -1.11 -3.80
CA PRO A 413 15.31 -2.22 -4.43
C PRO A 413 15.77 -1.87 -5.84
N GLU A 414 16.93 -2.39 -6.24
CA GLU A 414 17.40 -2.33 -7.62
C GLU A 414 16.71 -3.38 -8.50
N MET A 415 16.46 -4.56 -7.96
CA MET A 415 15.76 -5.63 -8.67
C MET A 415 14.72 -6.28 -7.78
N GLU A 416 13.55 -6.52 -8.37
CA GLU A 416 12.45 -7.26 -7.75
C GLU A 416 12.00 -8.40 -8.66
N LEU A 417 11.74 -9.55 -8.06
CA LEU A 417 11.16 -10.70 -8.72
C LEU A 417 10.02 -11.25 -7.88
N THR A 418 8.87 -11.44 -8.51
CA THR A 418 7.73 -12.14 -7.93
C THR A 418 7.41 -13.34 -8.82
N ALA A 419 7.34 -14.54 -8.24
CA ALA A 419 6.94 -15.74 -8.94
C ALA A 419 5.88 -16.48 -8.15
N GLY A 420 4.87 -17.02 -8.82
CA GLY A 420 3.80 -17.78 -8.19
C GLY A 420 3.43 -18.99 -9.04
N ILE A 421 3.15 -20.10 -8.37
CA ILE A 421 2.60 -21.31 -8.97
C ILE A 421 1.41 -21.74 -8.13
N THR A 422 0.25 -21.88 -8.75
CA THR A 422 -0.95 -22.44 -8.12
C THR A 422 -1.36 -23.71 -8.83
N VAL A 423 -1.54 -24.78 -8.10
CA VAL A 423 -1.97 -26.08 -8.63
C VAL A 423 -3.28 -26.54 -8.00
N ARG A 424 -4.14 -27.16 -8.81
CA ARG A 424 -5.44 -27.68 -8.39
C ARG A 424 -5.57 -29.13 -8.86
N PRO A 425 -4.90 -30.07 -8.16
CA PRO A 425 -4.86 -31.48 -8.59
C PRO A 425 -6.23 -32.15 -8.58
N ILE A 426 -7.10 -31.70 -7.70
CA ILE A 426 -8.53 -32.05 -7.64
C ILE A 426 -9.34 -30.81 -7.25
N SER A 427 -10.62 -30.81 -7.49
CA SER A 427 -11.51 -29.66 -7.24
C SER A 427 -11.50 -29.17 -5.76
N GLN A 428 -11.20 -30.04 -4.82
CA GLN A 428 -11.19 -29.75 -3.40
C GLN A 428 -9.85 -29.19 -2.90
N VAL A 429 -8.76 -29.36 -3.67
CA VAL A 429 -7.41 -29.00 -3.21
C VAL A 429 -6.81 -27.92 -4.10
N THR A 430 -6.36 -26.84 -3.47
CA THR A 430 -5.53 -25.82 -4.10
C THR A 430 -4.24 -25.68 -3.30
N ALA A 431 -3.11 -25.68 -3.98
CA ALA A 431 -1.81 -25.39 -3.37
C ALA A 431 -1.11 -24.29 -4.17
N SER A 432 -0.56 -23.32 -3.47
CA SER A 432 0.17 -22.20 -4.04
C SER A 432 1.56 -22.07 -3.44
N LEU A 433 2.53 -21.80 -4.30
CA LEU A 433 3.90 -21.47 -3.92
C LEU A 433 4.21 -20.08 -4.46
N ASP A 434 4.55 -19.15 -3.58
CA ASP A 434 4.82 -17.76 -3.87
C ASP A 434 6.24 -17.40 -3.45
N TYR A 435 7.01 -16.83 -4.38
CA TYR A 435 8.38 -16.41 -4.16
C TYR A 435 8.53 -14.92 -4.40
N TYR A 436 9.24 -14.23 -3.52
CA TYR A 436 9.59 -12.82 -3.64
C TYR A 436 11.09 -12.60 -3.39
N LEU A 437 11.73 -11.89 -4.31
CA LEU A 437 13.11 -11.46 -4.23
C LEU A 437 13.17 -9.94 -4.37
N ALA A 438 13.91 -9.27 -3.46
CA ALA A 438 14.30 -7.87 -3.61
C ALA A 438 15.78 -7.72 -3.26
N THR A 439 16.53 -7.08 -4.16
CA THR A 439 18.00 -6.93 -4.03
C THR A 439 18.43 -5.47 -4.15
N GLY A 440 19.65 -5.17 -3.74
CA GLY A 440 20.29 -3.87 -3.95
C GLY A 440 19.78 -2.76 -3.01
N ARG A 441 19.02 -3.09 -1.95
CA ARG A 441 18.55 -2.09 -0.98
C ARG A 441 19.69 -1.59 -0.10
N LYS A 442 19.67 -0.28 0.18
CA LYS A 442 20.60 0.39 1.09
C LYS A 442 19.85 1.22 2.12
N THR A 443 20.47 1.53 3.23
CA THR A 443 19.95 2.45 4.25
C THR A 443 20.97 3.50 4.61
N PHE A 444 20.53 4.59 5.23
CA PHE A 444 21.41 5.66 5.71
C PHE A 444 21.68 5.49 7.22
N LEU A 445 22.96 5.40 7.59
CA LEU A 445 23.40 5.29 8.97
C LEU A 445 24.34 6.47 9.37
N GLY A 446 24.05 7.66 8.85
CA GLY A 446 24.80 8.88 9.15
C GLY A 446 26.10 9.03 8.37
N ARG A 447 26.36 8.19 7.39
CA ARG A 447 27.46 8.30 6.43
C ARG A 447 26.90 8.44 5.03
N PRO A 448 27.51 9.26 4.16
CA PRO A 448 27.02 9.44 2.79
C PRO A 448 26.86 8.12 2.05
N GLU A 449 27.84 7.23 2.15
CA GLU A 449 27.75 5.90 1.55
C GLU A 449 26.70 5.07 2.28
N GLY A 450 25.68 4.65 1.54
CA GLY A 450 24.60 3.83 2.08
C GLY A 450 25.07 2.45 2.53
N GLU A 451 24.61 2.00 3.69
CA GLU A 451 24.87 0.64 4.18
C GLU A 451 23.94 -0.35 3.48
N LYS A 452 24.49 -1.48 3.02
CA LYS A 452 23.71 -2.52 2.35
C LYS A 452 22.79 -3.24 3.33
N MET A 453 21.52 -3.33 2.96
CA MET A 453 20.54 -4.18 3.64
C MET A 453 20.56 -5.59 3.06
N LYS A 454 20.22 -6.59 3.87
CA LYS A 454 20.05 -7.95 3.37
C LYS A 454 18.97 -8.02 2.30
N ASN A 455 19.23 -8.82 1.29
CA ASN A 455 18.21 -9.12 0.27
C ASN A 455 17.01 -9.79 0.91
N ILE A 456 15.83 -9.45 0.43
CA ILE A 456 14.62 -10.21 0.73
C ILE A 456 14.59 -11.41 -0.21
N ASN A 457 14.44 -12.60 0.35
CA ASN A 457 14.38 -13.85 -0.38
C ASN A 457 13.39 -14.75 0.34
N GLU A 458 12.12 -14.61 -0.01
CA GLU A 458 11.00 -15.19 0.72
C GLU A 458 10.22 -16.17 -0.15
N LEU A 459 10.00 -17.37 0.38
CA LEU A 459 9.20 -18.40 -0.23
C LEU A 459 8.07 -18.79 0.71
N ASN A 460 6.83 -18.71 0.21
CA ASN A 460 5.62 -19.01 0.96
C ASN A 460 4.86 -20.16 0.29
N LEU A 461 4.28 -21.02 1.10
CA LEU A 461 3.41 -22.12 0.66
C LEU A 461 2.04 -21.97 1.31
N THR A 462 1.00 -22.04 0.50
CA THR A 462 -0.39 -22.06 0.97
C THR A 462 -1.10 -23.28 0.42
N GLY A 463 -1.77 -24.03 1.27
CA GLY A 463 -2.63 -25.14 0.88
C GLY A 463 -4.05 -24.91 1.38
N THR A 464 -5.05 -25.17 0.55
CA THR A 464 -6.47 -25.12 0.93
C THR A 464 -7.16 -26.43 0.59
N TYR A 465 -8.06 -26.85 1.48
CA TYR A 465 -8.91 -28.03 1.28
C TYR A 465 -10.36 -27.65 1.49
N THR A 466 -11.19 -27.76 0.45
CA THR A 466 -12.62 -27.48 0.48
C THR A 466 -13.35 -28.77 0.85
N LEU A 467 -13.83 -28.87 2.08
CA LEU A 467 -14.61 -30.03 2.55
C LEU A 467 -15.97 -30.11 1.86
N ASN A 468 -16.63 -28.99 1.80
CA ASN A 468 -17.92 -28.82 1.12
C ASN A 468 -18.14 -27.31 0.88
N ASP A 469 -19.30 -26.94 0.36
CA ASP A 469 -19.61 -25.53 0.09
C ASP A 469 -19.62 -24.62 1.34
N THR A 470 -19.70 -25.16 2.54
CA THR A 470 -19.75 -24.40 3.81
C THR A 470 -18.38 -24.33 4.45
N PHE A 471 -17.61 -25.41 4.44
CA PHE A 471 -16.40 -25.55 5.23
C PHE A 471 -15.17 -25.79 4.36
N GLY A 472 -14.12 -25.07 4.63
CA GLY A 472 -12.77 -25.25 4.10
C GLY A 472 -11.72 -25.17 5.19
N LEU A 473 -10.57 -25.76 4.94
CA LEU A 473 -9.39 -25.67 5.78
C LEU A 473 -8.25 -25.04 4.98
N TYR A 474 -7.35 -24.35 5.67
CA TYR A 474 -6.14 -23.86 5.03
C TYR A 474 -4.91 -24.02 5.93
N LEU A 475 -3.76 -24.16 5.29
CA LEU A 475 -2.43 -24.17 5.88
C LEU A 475 -1.59 -23.11 5.17
N LYS A 476 -0.92 -22.25 5.94
CA LYS A 476 0.06 -21.29 5.41
C LYS A 476 1.41 -21.55 6.07
N LEU A 477 2.44 -21.67 5.25
CA LEU A 477 3.83 -21.75 5.68
C LEU A 477 4.56 -20.57 5.05
N ASN A 478 4.96 -19.61 5.87
CA ASN A 478 5.63 -18.41 5.41
C ASN A 478 7.12 -18.52 5.66
N ASN A 479 7.90 -17.92 4.75
CA ASN A 479 9.35 -17.89 4.82
C ASN A 479 9.96 -19.28 5.04
N VAL A 480 9.59 -20.25 4.20
CA VAL A 480 10.06 -21.64 4.29
C VAL A 480 11.56 -21.78 4.04
N LEU A 481 12.22 -20.75 3.54
CA LEU A 481 13.67 -20.66 3.39
C LEU A 481 14.38 -20.20 4.67
N PHE A 482 13.64 -19.90 5.74
CA PHE A 482 14.17 -19.44 7.03
C PHE A 482 15.06 -18.18 6.91
N GLN A 483 14.77 -17.32 5.96
CA GLN A 483 15.55 -16.10 5.72
C GLN A 483 15.37 -15.10 6.85
N LYS A 484 16.47 -14.37 7.15
CA LYS A 484 16.46 -13.24 8.08
C LYS A 484 16.64 -11.98 7.26
N TYR A 485 15.66 -11.12 7.26
CA TYR A 485 15.69 -9.84 6.55
C TYR A 485 14.88 -8.79 7.31
N GLU A 486 15.06 -7.55 6.91
CA GLU A 486 14.39 -6.37 7.42
C GLU A 486 13.67 -5.66 6.28
N LEU A 487 12.47 -5.16 6.54
CA LEU A 487 11.80 -4.26 5.61
C LEU A 487 12.34 -2.83 5.77
N TYR A 488 12.33 -2.37 7.00
CA TYR A 488 12.96 -1.14 7.44
C TYR A 488 14.13 -1.50 8.32
N TYR A 489 15.22 -0.77 8.18
CA TYR A 489 16.44 -1.06 8.93
C TYR A 489 16.18 -1.12 10.44
N GLY A 490 16.68 -2.16 11.08
CA GLY A 490 16.48 -2.44 12.49
C GLY A 490 15.18 -3.16 12.84
N TYR A 491 14.26 -3.36 11.90
CA TYR A 491 13.00 -4.07 12.10
C TYR A 491 13.03 -5.46 11.44
N PRO A 492 13.57 -6.48 12.13
CA PRO A 492 13.63 -7.82 11.59
C PRO A 492 12.23 -8.42 11.46
N MET A 493 12.00 -9.11 10.36
CA MET A 493 10.76 -9.86 10.12
C MET A 493 10.80 -11.22 10.82
N GLN A 494 9.62 -11.80 11.00
CA GLN A 494 9.50 -13.19 11.45
C GLN A 494 10.25 -14.11 10.48
N SER A 495 11.02 -15.05 11.00
CA SER A 495 11.58 -16.13 10.21
C SER A 495 10.45 -17.09 9.78
N PHE A 496 10.71 -18.38 9.67
CA PHE A 496 9.66 -19.35 9.36
C PHE A 496 8.45 -19.22 10.27
N SER A 497 7.24 -19.16 9.69
CA SER A 497 6.00 -19.22 10.45
C SER A 497 4.99 -20.17 9.78
N ALA A 498 4.15 -20.79 10.60
CA ALA A 498 3.09 -21.68 10.17
C ALA A 498 1.76 -21.25 10.78
N MET A 499 0.69 -21.35 9.99
CA MET A 499 -0.67 -21.05 10.40
C MET A 499 -1.64 -22.08 9.82
N ILE A 500 -2.57 -22.50 10.64
CA ILE A 500 -3.71 -23.33 10.21
C ILE A 500 -5.00 -22.57 10.48
N GLY A 501 -5.98 -22.75 9.61
CA GLY A 501 -7.26 -22.07 9.78
C GLY A 501 -8.42 -22.73 9.05
N VAL A 502 -9.58 -22.15 9.28
CA VAL A 502 -10.86 -22.59 8.73
C VAL A 502 -11.54 -21.46 7.97
N ASN A 503 -12.22 -21.82 6.90
CA ASN A 503 -13.12 -20.94 6.15
C ASN A 503 -14.54 -21.48 6.28
N ILE A 504 -15.48 -20.60 6.60
CA ILE A 504 -16.90 -20.95 6.74
C ILE A 504 -17.71 -19.98 5.86
N ASN A 505 -18.54 -20.52 4.97
CA ASN A 505 -19.47 -19.76 4.15
C ASN A 505 -20.92 -20.11 4.57
N PHE A 506 -21.78 -19.11 4.83
CA PHE A 506 -23.14 -19.32 5.35
C PHE A 506 -24.17 -18.34 4.80
#